data_428c9e5462934c3feb89e0880adf0ebe
#
_entry.id   428c9e5462934c3feb89e0880adf0ebe
#
_cell.length_a   1.000
_cell.length_b   1.000
_cell.length_c   1.000
_cell.angle_alpha   90.00
_cell.angle_beta   90.00
_cell.angle_gamma   90.00
#
_symmetry.space_group_name_H-M   'P 1'
#
loop_
_entity.id
_entity.type
_entity.pdbx_description
1 polymer ?
#
loop_
_entity_poly.entity_id
_entity_poly.type
_entity_poly.pdbx_seq_one_letter_code
_entity_poly.pdbx_strand_id
1 'polypeptide(L)'
;MGESAYIFQRGDDQRELERLRVIEQVFDPASRKRLLDSGLQSGWHCLEVGPGAGSIMNWMGEVVSSTGRVVAVDLDPKFLREVNRPNVSVVRADIRTAQLPQQSFDVVHARYVLIHLPDYEVALTKMLDCLKPGGWLVLEEPDFSASRGIAGDEHELASVHKVNQAIAKMYATLRMDYALGLKLPALIQRRGLQDLTVENDAPLCAGGSGMATVMKMSAEQLSEKYLATGVVGQLDLERYCRFADAPNSWAIYYATIAVSGRKVGG
;
A
#
# COMPACT_ATOMS: atom_id res chain seq x y z
N MET A 1 1.70 23.27 10.25
CA MET A 1 1.86 22.37 9.11
C MET A 1 2.40 21.08 9.70
N GLY A 2 1.56 20.04 9.84
CA GLY A 2 2.01 18.74 10.35
C GLY A 2 3.02 18.13 9.37
N GLU A 3 4.13 17.59 9.88
CA GLU A 3 5.05 16.82 9.06
C GLU A 3 4.27 15.67 8.39
N SER A 4 4.56 15.42 7.12
CA SER A 4 3.99 14.28 6.38
C SER A 4 4.27 12.98 7.14
N ALA A 5 3.24 12.17 7.29
CA ALA A 5 3.33 10.88 7.96
C ALA A 5 4.01 9.79 7.11
N TYR A 6 4.27 10.05 5.82
CA TYR A 6 4.88 9.06 4.93
C TYR A 6 6.30 8.71 5.36
N ILE A 7 6.50 7.43 5.71
CA ILE A 7 7.75 6.98 6.35
C ILE A 7 8.99 7.04 5.44
N PHE A 8 8.82 7.05 4.11
CA PHE A 8 9.91 7.11 3.11
C PHE A 8 10.21 8.53 2.59
N GLN A 9 9.55 9.57 3.12
CA GLN A 9 9.59 10.94 2.56
C GLN A 9 10.97 11.61 2.53
N ARG A 10 11.91 11.20 3.39
CA ARG A 10 13.26 11.79 3.48
C ARG A 10 14.34 11.01 2.72
N GLY A 11 13.94 10.05 1.88
CA GLY A 11 14.85 9.22 1.10
C GLY A 11 15.30 9.87 -0.21
N ASP A 12 16.18 9.17 -0.92
CA ASP A 12 16.56 9.48 -2.30
C ASP A 12 15.36 9.23 -3.23
N ASP A 13 14.92 10.25 -3.96
CA ASP A 13 13.75 10.18 -4.84
C ASP A 13 13.89 9.10 -5.92
N GLN A 14 15.09 8.86 -6.44
CA GLN A 14 15.29 7.83 -7.44
C GLN A 14 15.14 6.43 -6.85
N ARG A 15 15.73 6.18 -5.68
CA ARG A 15 15.57 4.91 -4.97
C ARG A 15 14.12 4.65 -4.57
N GLU A 16 13.41 5.69 -4.16
CA GLU A 16 11.99 5.55 -3.85
C GLU A 16 11.16 5.23 -5.09
N LEU A 17 11.41 5.89 -6.23
CA LEU A 17 10.75 5.57 -7.48
C LEU A 17 11.03 4.13 -7.93
N GLU A 18 12.28 3.67 -7.80
CA GLU A 18 12.65 2.28 -8.11
C GLU A 18 11.90 1.28 -7.20
N ARG A 19 11.83 1.55 -5.90
CA ARG A 19 11.07 0.73 -4.96
C ARG A 19 9.58 0.68 -5.30
N LEU A 20 8.96 1.82 -5.61
CA LEU A 20 7.57 1.89 -6.03
C LEU A 20 7.33 1.09 -7.32
N ARG A 21 8.23 1.14 -8.30
CA ARG A 21 8.12 0.33 -9.53
C ARG A 21 8.20 -1.17 -9.27
N VAL A 22 9.04 -1.61 -8.32
CA VAL A 22 9.05 -3.03 -7.93
C VAL A 22 7.74 -3.41 -7.24
N ILE A 23 7.18 -2.56 -6.39
CA ILE A 23 5.85 -2.75 -5.78
C ILE A 23 4.79 -2.91 -6.88
N GLU A 24 4.78 -2.04 -7.87
CA GLU A 24 3.86 -2.12 -9.02
C GLU A 24 3.99 -3.48 -9.73
N GLN A 25 5.20 -3.91 -10.06
CA GLN A 25 5.43 -5.19 -10.73
C GLN A 25 4.91 -6.39 -9.93
N VAL A 26 5.07 -6.35 -8.61
CA VAL A 26 4.65 -7.46 -7.72
C VAL A 26 3.13 -7.48 -7.53
N PHE A 27 2.51 -6.33 -7.29
CA PHE A 27 1.14 -6.27 -6.77
C PHE A 27 0.08 -5.88 -7.81
N ASP A 28 0.46 -5.22 -8.92
CA ASP A 28 -0.50 -4.78 -9.93
C ASP A 28 -1.39 -5.89 -10.48
N PRO A 29 -0.89 -7.11 -10.78
CA PRO A 29 -1.75 -8.15 -11.29
C PRO A 29 -2.94 -8.48 -10.37
N ALA A 30 -2.69 -8.52 -9.05
CA ALA A 30 -3.71 -8.79 -8.06
C ALA A 30 -4.66 -7.60 -7.89
N SER A 31 -4.13 -6.36 -7.80
CA SER A 31 -4.94 -5.15 -7.72
C SER A 31 -5.87 -4.99 -8.92
N ARG A 32 -5.35 -5.21 -10.14
CA ARG A 32 -6.16 -5.16 -11.38
C ARG A 32 -7.28 -6.18 -11.37
N LYS A 33 -6.98 -7.41 -10.92
CA LYS A 33 -8.01 -8.46 -10.78
C LYS A 33 -9.13 -8.01 -9.84
N ARG A 34 -8.80 -7.49 -8.65
CA ARG A 34 -9.77 -7.03 -7.64
C ARG A 34 -10.64 -5.89 -8.17
N LEU A 35 -10.04 -4.96 -8.89
CA LEU A 35 -10.76 -3.86 -9.53
C LEU A 35 -11.71 -4.36 -10.63
N LEU A 36 -11.32 -5.33 -11.45
CA LEU A 36 -12.20 -5.96 -12.43
C LEU A 36 -13.32 -6.76 -11.76
N ASP A 37 -13.02 -7.49 -10.70
CA ASP A 37 -14.02 -8.24 -9.92
C ASP A 37 -15.05 -7.31 -9.26
N SER A 38 -14.69 -6.06 -8.92
CA SER A 38 -15.64 -5.03 -8.48
C SER A 38 -16.53 -4.47 -9.61
N GLY A 39 -16.29 -4.86 -10.86
CA GLY A 39 -17.06 -4.45 -12.03
C GLY A 39 -16.49 -3.24 -12.77
N LEU A 40 -15.23 -2.85 -12.51
CA LEU A 40 -14.57 -1.73 -13.20
C LEU A 40 -14.73 -1.86 -14.72
N GLN A 41 -15.30 -0.84 -15.35
CA GLN A 41 -15.65 -0.82 -16.78
C GLN A 41 -15.60 0.58 -17.38
N SER A 42 -15.77 0.65 -18.70
CA SER A 42 -15.86 1.91 -19.44
C SER A 42 -16.94 2.83 -18.88
N GLY A 43 -16.65 4.12 -18.80
CA GLY A 43 -17.55 5.15 -18.30
C GLY A 43 -17.52 5.37 -16.79
N TRP A 44 -16.84 4.51 -16.02
CA TRP A 44 -16.74 4.69 -14.56
C TRP A 44 -15.88 5.89 -14.17
N HIS A 45 -16.26 6.51 -13.06
CA HIS A 45 -15.45 7.52 -12.38
C HIS A 45 -14.72 6.84 -11.20
N CYS A 46 -13.40 6.91 -11.22
CA CYS A 46 -12.54 6.25 -10.25
C CYS A 46 -11.76 7.26 -9.41
N LEU A 47 -11.58 6.94 -8.13
CA LEU A 47 -10.65 7.64 -7.25
C LEU A 47 -9.52 6.68 -6.87
N GLU A 48 -8.28 7.09 -7.17
CA GLU A 48 -7.07 6.41 -6.71
C GLU A 48 -6.43 7.25 -5.60
N VAL A 49 -6.23 6.66 -4.43
CA VAL A 49 -5.57 7.32 -3.30
C VAL A 49 -4.18 6.76 -3.12
N GLY A 50 -3.15 7.64 -3.12
CA GLY A 50 -1.75 7.24 -3.03
C GLY A 50 -1.27 6.43 -4.25
N PRO A 51 -1.35 6.97 -5.46
CA PRO A 51 -1.06 6.25 -6.71
C PRO A 51 0.40 5.80 -6.87
N GLY A 52 1.31 6.22 -5.99
CA GLY A 52 2.73 5.86 -6.05
C GLY A 52 3.40 6.33 -7.34
N ALA A 53 3.90 5.40 -8.17
CA ALA A 53 4.45 5.72 -9.49
C ALA A 53 3.38 5.75 -10.60
N GLY A 54 2.11 5.42 -10.30
CA GLY A 54 0.95 5.69 -11.15
C GLY A 54 0.47 4.54 -12.02
N SER A 55 0.94 3.31 -11.82
CA SER A 55 0.60 2.17 -12.67
C SER A 55 -0.89 1.83 -12.67
N ILE A 56 -1.52 1.73 -11.49
CA ILE A 56 -2.95 1.40 -11.37
C ILE A 56 -3.80 2.56 -11.88
N MET A 57 -3.47 3.79 -11.51
CA MET A 57 -4.15 5.00 -12.00
C MET A 57 -4.19 5.05 -13.54
N ASN A 58 -3.04 4.84 -14.19
CA ASN A 58 -2.94 4.85 -15.64
C ASN A 58 -3.73 3.71 -16.27
N TRP A 59 -3.63 2.50 -15.71
CA TRP A 59 -4.39 1.35 -16.18
C TRP A 59 -5.91 1.53 -16.00
N MET A 60 -6.37 2.06 -14.86
CA MET A 60 -7.78 2.43 -14.71
C MET A 60 -8.23 3.42 -15.79
N GLY A 61 -7.39 4.43 -16.12
CA GLY A 61 -7.64 5.37 -17.19
C GLY A 61 -7.83 4.72 -18.57
N GLU A 62 -7.13 3.60 -18.84
CA GLU A 62 -7.35 2.78 -20.03
C GLU A 62 -8.70 2.06 -20.01
N VAL A 63 -8.99 1.38 -18.91
CA VAL A 63 -10.23 0.59 -18.75
C VAL A 63 -11.47 1.46 -18.83
N VAL A 64 -11.49 2.60 -18.13
CA VAL A 64 -12.68 3.47 -18.13
C VAL A 64 -12.86 4.26 -19.43
N SER A 65 -11.84 4.29 -20.29
CA SER A 65 -11.83 4.93 -21.60
C SER A 65 -12.10 6.45 -21.55
N SER A 66 -12.35 7.08 -22.70
CA SER A 66 -12.64 8.51 -22.80
C SER A 66 -13.98 8.94 -22.21
N THR A 67 -14.88 7.99 -21.96
CA THR A 67 -16.19 8.24 -21.35
C THR A 67 -16.15 8.18 -19.81
N GLY A 68 -15.09 7.63 -19.25
CA GLY A 68 -14.83 7.57 -17.82
C GLY A 68 -13.76 8.56 -17.37
N ARG A 69 -13.48 8.56 -16.08
CA ARG A 69 -12.53 9.49 -15.47
C ARG A 69 -11.81 8.86 -14.28
N VAL A 70 -10.52 9.17 -14.14
CA VAL A 70 -9.74 8.84 -12.94
C VAL A 70 -9.27 10.12 -12.28
N VAL A 71 -9.50 10.22 -10.98
CA VAL A 71 -8.90 11.25 -10.11
C VAL A 71 -7.91 10.53 -9.20
N ALA A 72 -6.65 10.95 -9.23
CA ALA A 72 -5.63 10.46 -8.31
C ALA A 72 -5.33 11.54 -7.26
N VAL A 73 -5.28 11.14 -5.99
CA VAL A 73 -4.95 12.05 -4.88
C VAL A 73 -3.67 11.57 -4.22
N ASP A 74 -2.69 12.45 -4.16
CA ASP A 74 -1.42 12.19 -3.50
C ASP A 74 -0.94 13.42 -2.73
N LEU A 75 -0.29 13.17 -1.60
CA LEU A 75 0.31 14.23 -0.79
C LEU A 75 1.51 14.89 -1.51
N ASP A 76 2.30 14.08 -2.24
CA ASP A 76 3.46 14.53 -3.01
C ASP A 76 3.56 13.80 -4.36
N PRO A 77 2.82 14.26 -5.39
CA PRO A 77 2.71 13.60 -6.68
C PRO A 77 3.94 13.80 -7.58
N LYS A 78 5.14 13.86 -7.00
CA LYS A 78 6.39 14.16 -7.74
C LYS A 78 6.73 13.14 -8.83
N PHE A 79 6.28 11.88 -8.68
CA PHE A 79 6.51 10.80 -9.63
C PHE A 79 5.44 10.71 -10.74
N LEU A 80 4.40 11.56 -10.68
CA LEU A 80 3.26 11.55 -11.60
C LEU A 80 3.30 12.68 -12.64
N ARG A 81 4.42 13.37 -12.79
CA ARG A 81 4.53 14.54 -13.67
C ARG A 81 4.34 14.24 -15.17
N GLU A 82 4.55 12.98 -15.57
CA GLU A 82 4.44 12.53 -16.97
C GLU A 82 3.08 11.88 -17.29
N VAL A 83 2.09 12.02 -16.41
CA VAL A 83 0.75 11.51 -16.69
C VAL A 83 0.11 12.33 -17.80
N ASN A 84 0.04 11.74 -18.99
CA ASN A 84 -0.46 12.40 -20.19
C ASN A 84 -1.71 11.68 -20.75
N ARG A 85 -2.75 11.59 -19.91
CA ARG A 85 -4.05 11.05 -20.30
C ARG A 85 -5.15 12.08 -20.03
N PRO A 86 -5.97 12.43 -21.02
CA PRO A 86 -6.98 13.49 -20.88
C PRO A 86 -8.07 13.12 -19.86
N ASN A 87 -8.29 11.84 -19.59
CA ASN A 87 -9.27 11.35 -18.63
C ASN A 87 -8.68 11.03 -17.24
N VAL A 88 -7.41 11.35 -17.00
CA VAL A 88 -6.74 11.18 -15.69
C VAL A 88 -6.32 12.55 -15.17
N SER A 89 -6.65 12.84 -13.92
CA SER A 89 -6.25 14.06 -13.24
C SER A 89 -5.60 13.75 -11.90
N VAL A 90 -4.53 14.49 -11.56
CA VAL A 90 -3.81 14.34 -10.30
C VAL A 90 -4.07 15.55 -9.42
N VAL A 91 -4.47 15.30 -8.18
CA VAL A 91 -4.73 16.30 -7.14
C VAL A 91 -3.67 16.16 -6.06
N ARG A 92 -2.86 17.20 -5.85
CA ARG A 92 -1.94 17.27 -4.73
C ARG A 92 -2.70 17.66 -3.46
N ALA A 93 -3.01 16.69 -2.62
CA ALA A 93 -3.72 16.91 -1.36
C ALA A 93 -3.51 15.74 -0.39
N ASP A 94 -3.73 16.01 0.89
CA ASP A 94 -3.94 14.98 1.89
C ASP A 94 -5.37 14.44 1.77
N ILE A 95 -5.55 13.14 1.61
CA ILE A 95 -6.87 12.52 1.46
C ILE A 95 -7.79 12.87 2.63
N ARG A 96 -7.27 13.07 3.84
CA ARG A 96 -8.06 13.40 5.04
C ARG A 96 -8.76 14.76 4.94
N THR A 97 -8.19 15.68 4.16
CA THR A 97 -8.66 17.08 4.04
C THR A 97 -8.96 17.49 2.60
N ALA A 98 -8.72 16.60 1.63
CA ALA A 98 -8.92 16.87 0.21
C ALA A 98 -10.36 17.33 -0.11
N GLN A 99 -10.46 18.37 -0.92
CA GLN A 99 -11.76 18.84 -1.43
C GLN A 99 -12.15 18.00 -2.64
N LEU A 100 -12.80 16.87 -2.38
CA LEU A 100 -13.29 15.94 -3.39
C LEU A 100 -14.82 15.93 -3.42
N PRO A 101 -15.44 15.72 -4.58
CA PRO A 101 -16.87 15.65 -4.68
C PRO A 101 -17.39 14.40 -3.94
N GLN A 102 -18.46 14.58 -3.15
CA GLN A 102 -19.13 13.49 -2.47
C GLN A 102 -19.96 12.66 -3.46
N GLN A 103 -20.11 11.37 -3.18
CA GLN A 103 -20.97 10.44 -3.94
C GLN A 103 -20.75 10.51 -5.46
N SER A 104 -19.50 10.60 -5.89
CA SER A 104 -19.16 10.88 -7.28
C SER A 104 -18.33 9.78 -7.95
N PHE A 105 -17.82 8.81 -7.20
CA PHE A 105 -16.99 7.77 -7.73
C PHE A 105 -17.66 6.40 -7.68
N ASP A 106 -17.54 5.65 -8.77
CA ASP A 106 -18.03 4.28 -8.89
C ASP A 106 -17.12 3.30 -8.16
N VAL A 107 -15.80 3.60 -8.11
CA VAL A 107 -14.82 2.87 -7.32
C VAL A 107 -13.83 3.83 -6.66
N VAL A 108 -13.45 3.51 -5.43
CA VAL A 108 -12.32 4.12 -4.69
C VAL A 108 -11.32 3.03 -4.38
N HIS A 109 -10.08 3.21 -4.80
CA HIS A 109 -8.97 2.29 -4.56
C HIS A 109 -7.86 2.95 -3.77
N ALA A 110 -7.24 2.17 -2.89
CA ALA A 110 -5.99 2.53 -2.21
C ALA A 110 -5.18 1.27 -1.91
N ARG A 111 -3.86 1.33 -2.18
CA ARG A 111 -2.93 0.26 -1.84
C ARG A 111 -1.77 0.81 -1.03
N TYR A 112 -1.58 0.26 0.21
CA TYR A 112 -0.51 0.63 1.14
C TYR A 112 -0.49 2.12 1.49
N VAL A 113 -1.66 2.70 1.74
CA VAL A 113 -1.85 4.11 2.09
C VAL A 113 -2.22 4.28 3.56
N LEU A 114 -3.24 3.55 4.02
CA LEU A 114 -3.78 3.73 5.37
C LEU A 114 -2.77 3.35 6.45
N ILE A 115 -1.88 2.38 6.16
CA ILE A 115 -0.77 1.97 7.04
C ILE A 115 0.15 3.15 7.43
N HIS A 116 0.20 4.20 6.62
CA HIS A 116 1.02 5.39 6.87
C HIS A 116 0.30 6.49 7.64
N LEU A 117 -0.96 6.27 8.04
CA LEU A 117 -1.79 7.26 8.69
C LEU A 117 -2.14 6.83 10.12
N PRO A 118 -1.71 7.57 11.15
CA PRO A 118 -2.11 7.27 12.55
C PRO A 118 -3.62 7.41 12.76
N ASP A 119 -4.27 8.28 12.01
CA ASP A 119 -5.70 8.57 11.99
C ASP A 119 -6.39 8.05 10.71
N TYR A 120 -6.03 6.83 10.28
CA TYR A 120 -6.51 6.20 9.04
C TYR A 120 -8.04 6.16 8.91
N GLU A 121 -8.77 6.17 10.03
CA GLU A 121 -10.24 6.19 10.00
C GLU A 121 -10.81 7.49 9.41
N VAL A 122 -10.11 8.62 9.54
CA VAL A 122 -10.48 9.89 8.89
C VAL A 122 -10.36 9.76 7.38
N ALA A 123 -9.24 9.19 6.90
CA ALA A 123 -9.03 8.93 5.48
C ALA A 123 -10.09 7.97 4.93
N LEU A 124 -10.36 6.88 5.65
CA LEU A 124 -11.40 5.92 5.26
C LEU A 124 -12.79 6.56 5.18
N THR A 125 -13.17 7.39 6.15
CA THR A 125 -14.44 8.13 6.11
C THR A 125 -14.52 9.00 4.87
N LYS A 126 -13.45 9.74 4.56
CA LYS A 126 -13.40 10.58 3.36
C LYS A 126 -13.53 9.76 2.06
N MET A 127 -12.88 8.61 1.96
CA MET A 127 -13.01 7.70 0.83
C MET A 127 -14.46 7.22 0.66
N LEU A 128 -15.12 6.83 1.76
CA LEU A 128 -16.51 6.40 1.77
C LEU A 128 -17.50 7.52 1.38
N ASP A 129 -17.23 8.76 1.80
CA ASP A 129 -18.04 9.92 1.43
C ASP A 129 -17.98 10.20 -0.09
N CYS A 130 -16.82 9.91 -0.72
CA CYS A 130 -16.63 10.07 -2.15
C CYS A 130 -17.33 9.01 -2.99
N LEU A 131 -17.62 7.82 -2.43
CA LEU A 131 -18.32 6.74 -3.15
C LEU A 131 -19.78 7.06 -3.40
N LYS A 132 -20.24 6.80 -4.64
CA LYS A 132 -21.67 6.75 -4.98
C LYS A 132 -22.39 5.68 -4.16
N PRO A 133 -23.71 5.80 -3.92
CA PRO A 133 -24.53 4.64 -3.58
C PRO A 133 -24.33 3.53 -4.61
N GLY A 134 -24.05 2.30 -4.16
CA GLY A 134 -23.71 1.17 -5.03
C GLY A 134 -22.25 1.13 -5.52
N GLY A 135 -21.45 2.12 -5.21
CA GLY A 135 -20.00 2.15 -5.55
C GLY A 135 -19.15 1.21 -4.70
N TRP A 136 -17.95 0.87 -5.18
CA TRP A 136 -17.06 -0.08 -4.58
C TRP A 136 -15.85 0.59 -3.90
N LEU A 137 -15.52 0.15 -2.70
CA LEU A 137 -14.24 0.41 -2.05
C LEU A 137 -13.34 -0.82 -2.22
N VAL A 138 -12.12 -0.62 -2.69
CA VAL A 138 -11.08 -1.66 -2.81
C VAL A 138 -9.85 -1.18 -2.06
N LEU A 139 -9.53 -1.84 -0.95
CA LEU A 139 -8.38 -1.52 -0.09
C LEU A 139 -7.41 -2.68 -0.04
N GLU A 140 -6.13 -2.37 -0.08
CA GLU A 140 -5.03 -3.33 0.04
C GLU A 140 -4.01 -2.80 1.05
N GLU A 141 -3.91 -3.46 2.21
CA GLU A 141 -2.99 -3.01 3.27
C GLU A 141 -2.11 -4.15 3.77
N PRO A 142 -0.86 -3.87 4.16
CA PRO A 142 0.03 -4.90 4.63
C PRO A 142 -0.31 -5.32 6.06
N ASP A 143 0.01 -6.57 6.34
CA ASP A 143 0.11 -7.12 7.69
C ASP A 143 1.54 -7.62 7.92
N PHE A 144 2.34 -6.83 8.61
CA PHE A 144 3.70 -7.20 8.98
C PHE A 144 3.76 -8.19 10.16
N SER A 145 2.64 -8.49 10.84
CA SER A 145 2.62 -9.50 11.90
C SER A 145 2.80 -10.92 11.36
N ALA A 146 2.53 -11.12 10.06
CA ALA A 146 2.77 -12.38 9.36
C ALA A 146 4.25 -12.63 9.02
N SER A 147 5.12 -11.62 9.15
CA SER A 147 6.52 -11.64 8.69
C SER A 147 7.37 -12.64 9.46
N ARG A 148 8.04 -13.53 8.74
CA ARG A 148 8.99 -14.50 9.31
C ARG A 148 9.95 -15.06 8.27
N GLY A 149 11.20 -15.28 8.67
CA GLY A 149 12.13 -16.12 7.92
C GLY A 149 11.76 -17.60 8.09
N ILE A 150 11.88 -18.38 7.02
CA ILE A 150 11.50 -19.79 6.97
C ILE A 150 12.72 -20.69 6.80
N ALA A 151 13.62 -20.34 5.87
CA ALA A 151 14.84 -21.07 5.58
C ALA A 151 15.94 -20.12 5.15
N GLY A 152 17.20 -20.46 5.46
CA GLY A 152 18.38 -19.66 5.15
C GLY A 152 19.49 -19.89 6.17
N ASP A 153 20.51 -19.05 6.14
CA ASP A 153 21.58 -19.04 7.16
C ASP A 153 21.01 -18.68 8.54
N GLU A 154 21.46 -19.38 9.59
CA GLU A 154 20.93 -19.21 10.96
C GLU A 154 21.14 -17.79 11.50
N HIS A 155 22.29 -17.17 11.24
CA HIS A 155 22.56 -15.80 11.68
C HIS A 155 21.74 -14.77 10.92
N GLU A 156 21.47 -15.04 9.63
CA GLU A 156 20.60 -14.19 8.80
C GLU A 156 19.14 -14.32 9.24
N LEU A 157 18.67 -15.53 9.52
CA LEU A 157 17.30 -15.76 10.08
C LEU A 157 17.11 -15.04 11.42
N ALA A 158 18.11 -15.08 12.31
CA ALA A 158 18.07 -14.32 13.56
C ALA A 158 17.97 -12.80 13.31
N SER A 159 18.67 -12.30 12.30
CA SER A 159 18.59 -10.88 11.91
C SER A 159 17.26 -10.52 11.26
N VAL A 160 16.67 -11.42 10.45
CA VAL A 160 15.28 -11.24 9.94
C VAL A 160 14.29 -11.08 11.10
N HIS A 161 14.38 -11.92 12.12
CA HIS A 161 13.53 -11.80 13.30
C HIS A 161 13.67 -10.45 14.00
N LYS A 162 14.89 -9.96 14.21
CA LYS A 162 15.15 -8.65 14.81
C LYS A 162 14.64 -7.49 13.95
N VAL A 163 14.82 -7.55 12.62
CA VAL A 163 14.29 -6.51 11.71
C VAL A 163 12.76 -6.46 11.77
N ASN A 164 12.09 -7.61 11.82
CA ASN A 164 10.63 -7.65 12.00
C ASN A 164 10.19 -7.02 13.32
N GLN A 165 10.94 -7.24 14.42
CA GLN A 165 10.70 -6.56 15.69
C GLN A 165 10.96 -5.05 15.61
N ALA A 166 12.00 -4.62 14.88
CA ALA A 166 12.27 -3.20 14.65
C ALA A 166 11.17 -2.52 13.86
N ILE A 167 10.62 -3.19 12.83
CA ILE A 167 9.44 -2.71 12.08
C ILE A 167 8.28 -2.47 13.05
N ALA A 168 7.90 -3.47 13.83
CA ALA A 168 6.79 -3.36 14.78
C ALA A 168 7.00 -2.20 15.77
N LYS A 169 8.22 -2.06 16.33
CA LYS A 169 8.55 -0.98 17.26
C LYS A 169 8.55 0.40 16.60
N MET A 170 9.04 0.51 15.37
CA MET A 170 9.01 1.76 14.60
C MET A 170 7.56 2.21 14.37
N TYR A 171 6.68 1.34 13.89
CA TYR A 171 5.27 1.66 13.68
C TYR A 171 4.59 2.08 15.00
N ALA A 172 4.84 1.37 16.09
CA ALA A 172 4.31 1.73 17.42
C ALA A 172 4.77 3.13 17.87
N THR A 173 6.04 3.47 17.64
CA THR A 173 6.60 4.80 17.95
C THR A 173 5.92 5.91 17.15
N LEU A 174 5.57 5.62 15.89
CA LEU A 174 4.86 6.53 14.99
C LEU A 174 3.34 6.53 15.22
N ARG A 175 2.83 5.77 16.19
CA ARG A 175 1.40 5.56 16.46
C ARG A 175 0.63 5.01 15.27
N MET A 176 1.31 4.24 14.43
CA MET A 176 0.75 3.54 13.27
C MET A 176 0.58 2.06 13.59
N ASP A 177 -0.32 1.40 12.88
CA ASP A 177 -0.60 -0.02 13.09
C ASP A 177 0.09 -0.88 12.02
N TYR A 178 1.16 -1.58 12.40
CA TYR A 178 1.92 -2.45 11.48
C TYR A 178 1.14 -3.69 10.99
N ALA A 179 -0.02 -3.98 11.59
CA ALA A 179 -0.93 -5.06 11.24
C ALA A 179 -2.32 -4.54 10.83
N LEU A 180 -2.39 -3.32 10.29
CA LEU A 180 -3.64 -2.66 9.92
C LEU A 180 -4.49 -3.53 8.99
N GLY A 181 -3.86 -4.23 8.05
CA GLY A 181 -4.55 -5.12 7.12
C GLY A 181 -5.54 -6.06 7.81
N LEU A 182 -5.16 -6.67 8.94
CA LEU A 182 -6.03 -7.59 9.69
C LEU A 182 -7.29 -6.92 10.26
N LYS A 183 -7.29 -5.61 10.44
CA LYS A 183 -8.43 -4.87 10.99
C LYS A 183 -9.43 -4.43 9.92
N LEU A 184 -9.00 -4.36 8.66
CA LEU A 184 -9.83 -3.86 7.55
C LEU A 184 -11.17 -4.60 7.41
N PRO A 185 -11.25 -5.93 7.42
CA PRO A 185 -12.53 -6.62 7.20
C PRO A 185 -13.60 -6.18 8.22
N ALA A 186 -13.26 -6.21 9.50
CA ALA A 186 -14.17 -5.81 10.56
C ALA A 186 -14.48 -4.31 10.53
N LEU A 187 -13.50 -3.48 10.14
CA LEU A 187 -13.69 -2.03 10.02
C LEU A 187 -14.66 -1.70 8.89
N ILE A 188 -14.48 -2.29 7.71
CA ILE A 188 -15.33 -2.07 6.54
C ILE A 188 -16.76 -2.60 6.80
N GLN A 189 -16.87 -3.77 7.45
CA GLN A 189 -18.17 -4.30 7.87
C GLN A 189 -18.92 -3.35 8.81
N ARG A 190 -18.23 -2.80 9.83
CA ARG A 190 -18.83 -1.80 10.75
C ARG A 190 -19.25 -0.50 10.06
N ARG A 191 -18.64 -0.15 8.94
CA ARG A 191 -19.03 1.01 8.12
C ARG A 191 -20.23 0.73 7.21
N GLY A 192 -20.80 -0.48 7.29
CA GLY A 192 -22.06 -0.83 6.61
C GLY A 192 -21.92 -1.20 5.14
N LEU A 193 -20.69 -1.47 4.64
CA LEU A 193 -20.52 -1.97 3.29
C LEU A 193 -21.02 -3.42 3.20
N GLN A 194 -21.56 -3.77 2.04
CA GLN A 194 -22.08 -5.10 1.71
C GLN A 194 -21.18 -5.76 0.65
N ASP A 195 -21.53 -7.00 0.28
CA ASP A 195 -20.82 -7.78 -0.74
C ASP A 195 -19.29 -7.86 -0.47
N LEU A 196 -18.93 -8.06 0.81
CA LEU A 196 -17.53 -8.05 1.23
C LEU A 196 -16.77 -9.23 0.66
N THR A 197 -15.65 -8.95 0.01
CA THR A 197 -14.63 -9.94 -0.35
C THR A 197 -13.36 -9.65 0.45
N VAL A 198 -12.78 -10.69 1.03
CA VAL A 198 -11.53 -10.59 1.80
C VAL A 198 -10.54 -11.60 1.25
N GLU A 199 -9.36 -11.11 0.87
CA GLU A 199 -8.24 -11.94 0.45
C GLU A 199 -7.06 -11.73 1.39
N ASN A 200 -6.33 -12.80 1.69
CA ASN A 200 -5.11 -12.77 2.50
C ASN A 200 -3.98 -13.42 1.68
N ASP A 201 -3.14 -12.58 1.09
CA ASP A 201 -2.00 -13.00 0.30
C ASP A 201 -0.73 -12.95 1.17
N ALA A 202 -0.30 -14.10 1.66
CA ALA A 202 0.92 -14.28 2.43
C ALA A 202 1.91 -15.18 1.66
N PRO A 203 2.49 -14.72 0.56
CA PRO A 203 3.31 -15.56 -0.30
C PRO A 203 4.60 -15.98 0.39
N LEU A 204 4.95 -17.25 0.21
CA LEU A 204 6.27 -17.75 0.56
C LEU A 204 7.24 -17.38 -0.57
N CYS A 205 8.20 -16.50 -0.28
CA CYS A 205 9.07 -15.91 -1.27
C CYS A 205 10.53 -16.32 -1.07
N ALA A 206 11.20 -16.68 -2.17
CA ALA A 206 12.64 -16.86 -2.17
C ALA A 206 13.38 -15.50 -2.16
N GLY A 207 14.63 -15.51 -1.73
CA GLY A 207 15.52 -14.38 -1.91
C GLY A 207 15.72 -14.05 -3.39
N GLY A 208 15.93 -12.79 -3.71
CA GLY A 208 15.94 -12.27 -5.09
C GLY A 208 14.59 -12.11 -5.74
N SER A 209 13.50 -12.57 -5.11
CA SER A 209 12.13 -12.30 -5.59
C SER A 209 11.76 -10.82 -5.49
N GLY A 210 10.71 -10.39 -6.20
CA GLY A 210 10.22 -9.02 -6.12
C GLY A 210 9.88 -8.59 -4.69
N MET A 211 9.24 -9.47 -3.89
CA MET A 211 8.96 -9.20 -2.47
C MET A 211 10.23 -9.02 -1.64
N ALA A 212 11.21 -9.90 -1.83
CA ALA A 212 12.51 -9.80 -1.17
C ALA A 212 13.21 -8.47 -1.53
N THR A 213 13.15 -8.09 -2.81
CA THR A 213 13.71 -6.82 -3.32
C THR A 213 13.03 -5.61 -2.69
N VAL A 214 11.69 -5.56 -2.65
CA VAL A 214 10.94 -4.47 -2.00
C VAL A 214 11.36 -4.32 -0.54
N MET A 215 11.47 -5.43 0.18
CA MET A 215 11.78 -5.39 1.61
C MET A 215 13.24 -5.05 1.88
N LYS A 216 14.17 -5.49 1.02
CA LYS A 216 15.57 -5.05 1.06
C LYS A 216 15.66 -3.53 0.85
N MET A 217 15.08 -3.01 -0.23
CA MET A 217 15.08 -1.57 -0.52
C MET A 217 14.42 -0.76 0.61
N SER A 218 13.37 -1.28 1.21
CA SER A 218 12.72 -0.65 2.37
C SER A 218 13.64 -0.64 3.60
N ALA A 219 14.36 -1.73 3.87
CA ALA A 219 15.29 -1.80 4.99
C ALA A 219 16.49 -0.85 4.82
N GLU A 220 16.98 -0.71 3.59
CA GLU A 220 18.05 0.25 3.26
C GLU A 220 17.58 1.70 3.46
N GLN A 221 16.40 2.06 2.96
CA GLN A 221 15.86 3.43 3.07
C GLN A 221 15.43 3.80 4.50
N LEU A 222 14.96 2.83 5.28
CA LEU A 222 14.51 3.04 6.65
C LEU A 222 15.56 2.67 7.70
N SER A 223 16.81 2.41 7.29
CA SER A 223 17.90 1.93 8.16
C SER A 223 18.07 2.78 9.42
N GLU A 224 18.12 4.09 9.29
CA GLU A 224 18.22 5.01 10.43
C GLU A 224 17.04 4.87 11.41
N LYS A 225 15.82 4.71 10.88
CA LYS A 225 14.63 4.52 11.71
C LYS A 225 14.64 3.17 12.43
N TYR A 226 15.12 2.12 11.77
CA TYR A 226 15.26 0.80 12.39
C TYR A 226 16.34 0.80 13.45
N LEU A 227 17.52 1.40 13.19
CA LEU A 227 18.59 1.58 14.18
C LEU A 227 18.11 2.39 15.40
N ALA A 228 17.34 3.46 15.18
CA ALA A 228 16.80 4.28 16.25
C ALA A 228 15.84 3.51 17.19
N THR A 229 15.32 2.36 16.76
CA THR A 229 14.52 1.49 17.65
C THR A 229 15.36 0.85 18.76
N GLY A 230 16.68 0.72 18.56
CA GLY A 230 17.59 0.00 19.47
C GLY A 230 17.39 -1.53 19.48
N VAL A 231 16.61 -2.08 18.55
CA VAL A 231 16.38 -3.53 18.40
C VAL A 231 17.41 -4.17 17.48
N VAL A 232 17.85 -3.45 16.45
CA VAL A 232 18.78 -3.89 15.42
C VAL A 232 20.06 -3.06 15.46
N GLY A 233 21.17 -3.68 15.09
CA GLY A 233 22.42 -3.02 14.77
C GLY A 233 22.70 -3.03 13.27
N GLN A 234 23.74 -2.33 12.83
CA GLN A 234 24.14 -2.26 11.41
C GLN A 234 24.35 -3.65 10.81
N LEU A 235 25.00 -4.56 11.54
CA LEU A 235 25.24 -5.94 11.10
C LEU A 235 23.93 -6.73 10.89
N ASP A 236 22.89 -6.48 11.68
CA ASP A 236 21.60 -7.14 11.50
C ASP A 236 20.93 -6.68 10.18
N LEU A 237 21.03 -5.38 9.84
CA LEU A 237 20.52 -4.85 8.56
C LEU A 237 21.29 -5.42 7.36
N GLU A 238 22.61 -5.50 7.45
CA GLU A 238 23.45 -6.10 6.41
C GLU A 238 23.11 -7.58 6.19
N ARG A 239 22.90 -8.36 7.27
CA ARG A 239 22.49 -9.76 7.20
C ARG A 239 21.09 -9.90 6.61
N TYR A 240 20.17 -9.03 6.99
CA TYR A 240 18.82 -8.99 6.41
C TYR A 240 18.86 -8.76 4.89
N CYS A 241 19.67 -7.81 4.42
CA CYS A 241 19.84 -7.55 3.00
C CYS A 241 20.46 -8.75 2.26
N ARG A 242 21.47 -9.42 2.85
CA ARG A 242 22.03 -10.65 2.27
C ARG A 242 21.00 -11.78 2.20
N PHE A 243 20.23 -11.97 3.27
CA PHE A 243 19.13 -12.93 3.29
C PHE A 243 18.13 -12.65 2.15
N ALA A 244 17.76 -11.38 1.95
CA ALA A 244 16.84 -10.99 0.88
C ALA A 244 17.41 -11.21 -0.54
N ASP A 245 18.75 -11.24 -0.70
CA ASP A 245 19.41 -11.53 -1.97
C ASP A 245 19.70 -13.03 -2.19
N ALA A 246 19.78 -13.83 -1.12
CA ALA A 246 20.21 -15.22 -1.19
C ALA A 246 19.13 -16.12 -1.83
N PRO A 247 19.37 -16.75 -3.00
CA PRO A 247 18.34 -17.49 -3.74
C PRO A 247 17.81 -18.73 -3.02
N ASN A 248 18.52 -19.22 -2.01
CA ASN A 248 18.15 -20.35 -1.17
C ASN A 248 17.51 -19.94 0.17
N SER A 249 17.37 -18.65 0.42
CA SER A 249 16.56 -18.14 1.55
C SER A 249 15.07 -18.15 1.21
N TRP A 250 14.24 -18.31 2.24
CA TRP A 250 12.77 -18.27 2.09
C TRP A 250 12.15 -17.51 3.27
N ALA A 251 11.19 -16.65 2.96
CA ALA A 251 10.46 -15.88 3.97
C ALA A 251 9.01 -15.60 3.54
N ILE A 252 8.17 -15.35 4.52
CA ILE A 252 6.98 -14.50 4.35
C ILE A 252 7.41 -13.11 4.82
N TYR A 253 7.53 -12.16 3.90
CA TYR A 253 7.96 -10.80 4.23
C TYR A 253 6.85 -9.97 4.89
N TYR A 254 5.63 -10.11 4.42
CA TYR A 254 4.37 -9.66 5.02
C TYR A 254 3.20 -10.27 4.26
N ALA A 255 2.01 -10.21 4.82
CA ALA A 255 0.80 -10.50 4.09
C ALA A 255 0.18 -9.21 3.52
N THR A 256 -0.48 -9.30 2.39
CA THR A 256 -1.38 -8.26 1.89
C THR A 256 -2.81 -8.67 2.17
N ILE A 257 -3.51 -7.89 2.97
CA ILE A 257 -4.94 -8.07 3.20
C ILE A 257 -5.69 -7.14 2.26
N ALA A 258 -6.42 -7.71 1.33
CA ALA A 258 -7.28 -6.97 0.43
C ALA A 258 -8.74 -7.12 0.85
N VAL A 259 -9.45 -6.01 0.89
CA VAL A 259 -10.88 -5.97 1.20
C VAL A 259 -11.59 -5.16 0.14
N SER A 260 -12.55 -5.78 -0.54
CA SER A 260 -13.49 -5.08 -1.40
C SER A 260 -14.87 -5.08 -0.76
N GLY A 261 -15.58 -3.97 -0.87
CA GLY A 261 -16.93 -3.86 -0.32
C GLY A 261 -17.76 -2.82 -1.08
N ARG A 262 -19.04 -3.04 -1.15
CA ARG A 262 -19.99 -2.20 -1.87
C ARG A 262 -20.77 -1.29 -0.93
N LYS A 263 -20.81 0.00 -1.22
CA LYS A 263 -21.61 0.98 -0.47
C LYS A 263 -23.10 0.72 -0.75
N VAL A 264 -23.89 0.59 0.31
CA VAL A 264 -25.34 0.37 0.18
C VAL A 264 -25.96 1.51 -0.65
N GLY A 265 -26.85 1.15 -1.57
CA GLY A 265 -27.71 2.10 -2.26
C GLY A 265 -28.64 2.76 -1.26
N GLY A 266 -28.72 4.07 -1.27
CA GLY A 266 -29.67 4.80 -0.46
C GLY A 266 -31.09 4.64 -0.99
#